data_c21725701771974fcb79c96ec73833e6
#
_entry.id   c21725701771974fcb79c96ec73833e6
#
_cell.length_a   1.000
_cell.length_b   1.000
_cell.length_c   1.000
_cell.angle_alpha   90.00
_cell.angle_beta   90.00
_cell.angle_gamma   90.00
#
_symmetry.space_group_name_H-M   'P 1'
#
loop_
_entity.id
_entity.type
_entity.pdbx_description
1 polymer ?
#
loop_
_entity_poly.entity_id
_entity_poly.type
_entity_poly.pdbx_seq_one_letter_code
_entity_poly.pdbx_strand_id
1 'polypeptide(L)'
;QAVPALVIAMAIFAVAFVVIAFSQIPEPHLETAAERANRPSVLKDIAETLKFRHFTLGAVAIFTYIVIESGIPNMAMLYMTTEQINGVANPAYVGSVVAGSVCGAYWFCMMLGRLAGGALGAKISSRVMISVCAVFGIALMLAAMFLPVEMVSVCGKKFPMAMCAMALCGLCTSVMWGGIFNMAAEGLGKYVPMGSGIFMAMVVGGLLLPVQGFVADKFGILNSYWMTIGLFAYVLFYALIGSRVSKRADA
;
A
#
# COMPACT_ATOMS: atom_id res chain seq x y z
N GLN A 1 17.68 17.08 14.38
CA GLN A 1 16.69 16.13 14.97
C GLN A 1 16.54 14.83 14.15
N ALA A 2 16.92 14.79 12.86
CA ALA A 2 16.84 13.58 12.02
C ALA A 2 17.98 12.57 12.25
N VAL A 3 19.13 13.01 12.80
CA VAL A 3 20.33 12.18 12.94
C VAL A 3 20.10 10.90 13.77
N PRO A 4 19.44 10.92 14.95
CA PRO A 4 19.20 9.70 15.71
C PRO A 4 18.35 8.67 14.96
N ALA A 5 17.33 9.10 14.22
CA ALA A 5 16.48 8.22 13.42
C ALA A 5 17.27 7.55 12.28
N LEU A 6 18.15 8.31 11.61
CA LEU A 6 19.03 7.78 10.57
C LEU A 6 20.03 6.78 11.12
N VAL A 7 20.64 7.06 12.30
CA VAL A 7 21.58 6.13 12.95
C VAL A 7 20.87 4.83 13.33
N ILE A 8 19.65 4.88 13.87
CA ILE A 8 18.86 3.69 14.17
C ILE A 8 18.57 2.89 12.91
N ALA A 9 18.15 3.56 11.83
CA ALA A 9 17.89 2.91 10.55
C ALA A 9 19.15 2.23 10.01
N MET A 10 20.30 2.91 10.03
CA MET A 10 21.59 2.35 9.62
C MET A 10 21.98 1.12 10.46
N ALA A 11 21.77 1.17 11.78
CA ALA A 11 22.03 0.03 12.67
C ALA A 11 21.16 -1.17 12.32
N ILE A 12 19.85 -0.96 12.05
CA ILE A 12 18.93 -2.02 11.63
C ILE A 12 19.39 -2.64 10.30
N PHE A 13 19.75 -1.82 9.32
CA PHE A 13 20.26 -2.33 8.03
C PHE A 13 21.59 -3.08 8.18
N ALA A 14 22.50 -2.62 9.05
CA ALA A 14 23.76 -3.33 9.34
C ALA A 14 23.49 -4.71 9.97
N VAL A 15 22.57 -4.79 10.95
CA VAL A 15 22.16 -6.07 11.55
C VAL A 15 21.53 -6.98 10.50
N ALA A 16 20.61 -6.48 9.69
CA ALA A 16 19.98 -7.24 8.61
C ALA A 16 21.02 -7.78 7.62
N PHE A 17 21.99 -6.94 7.23
CA PHE A 17 23.10 -7.34 6.36
C PHE A 17 23.91 -8.49 6.97
N VAL A 18 24.31 -8.36 8.25
CA VAL A 18 25.04 -9.41 8.96
C VAL A 18 24.23 -10.70 9.00
N VAL A 19 22.95 -10.64 9.37
CA VAL A 19 22.09 -11.83 9.42
C VAL A 19 22.01 -12.51 8.06
N ILE A 20 21.81 -11.76 6.98
CA ILE A 20 21.73 -12.31 5.62
C ILE A 20 23.08 -12.90 5.19
N ALA A 21 24.20 -12.21 5.47
CA ALA A 21 25.54 -12.65 5.08
C ALA A 21 25.94 -13.98 5.75
N PHE A 22 25.48 -14.21 6.97
CA PHE A 22 25.75 -15.45 7.72
C PHE A 22 24.63 -16.49 7.64
N SER A 23 23.46 -16.18 7.06
CA SER A 23 22.41 -17.17 6.83
C SER A 23 22.74 -18.01 5.59
N GLN A 24 22.69 -19.31 5.75
CA GLN A 24 22.78 -20.25 4.63
C GLN A 24 21.45 -20.26 3.88
N ILE A 25 21.18 -19.21 3.11
CA ILE A 25 20.00 -19.17 2.25
C ILE A 25 20.30 -20.07 1.05
N PRO A 26 19.51 -21.16 0.81
CA PRO A 26 19.70 -21.97 -0.38
C PRO A 26 19.51 -21.07 -1.62
N GLU A 27 20.57 -20.92 -2.40
CA GLU A 27 20.48 -20.15 -3.64
C GLU A 27 19.48 -20.82 -4.59
N PRO A 28 18.54 -20.09 -5.17
CA PRO A 28 17.73 -20.62 -6.25
C PRO A 28 18.66 -21.08 -7.37
N HIS A 29 18.32 -22.19 -8.03
CA HIS A 29 19.11 -22.77 -9.13
C HIS A 29 19.67 -21.66 -10.04
N LEU A 30 20.98 -21.47 -10.01
CA LEU A 30 21.65 -20.61 -10.97
C LEU A 30 21.54 -21.29 -12.33
N GLU A 31 20.75 -20.71 -13.21
CA GLU A 31 20.59 -21.21 -14.59
C GLU A 31 21.95 -21.36 -15.24
N THR A 32 22.20 -22.52 -15.82
CA THR A 32 23.40 -22.79 -16.60
C THR A 32 23.44 -21.90 -17.84
N ALA A 33 24.65 -21.67 -18.40
CA ALA A 33 24.80 -20.89 -19.61
C ALA A 33 23.99 -21.45 -20.79
N ALA A 34 23.75 -22.78 -20.82
CA ALA A 34 22.93 -23.44 -21.82
C ALA A 34 21.43 -23.15 -21.62
N GLU A 35 20.95 -23.10 -20.39
CA GLU A 35 19.56 -22.73 -20.08
C GLU A 35 19.29 -21.27 -20.41
N ARG A 36 20.26 -20.37 -20.14
CA ARG A 36 20.17 -18.95 -20.55
C ARG A 36 20.11 -18.76 -22.06
N ALA A 37 20.88 -19.56 -22.81
CA ALA A 37 20.89 -19.49 -24.29
C ALA A 37 19.57 -19.95 -24.91
N ASN A 38 18.86 -20.88 -24.26
CA ASN A 38 17.56 -21.41 -24.71
C ASN A 38 16.34 -20.68 -24.11
N ARG A 39 16.55 -19.62 -23.31
CA ARG A 39 15.47 -18.88 -22.69
C ARG A 39 14.63 -18.16 -23.74
N PRO A 40 13.30 -18.28 -23.70
CA PRO A 40 12.44 -17.40 -24.48
C PRO A 40 12.76 -15.94 -24.18
N SER A 41 12.57 -15.06 -25.15
CA SER A 41 12.79 -13.62 -24.93
C SER A 41 11.97 -13.15 -23.72
N VAL A 42 12.60 -12.42 -22.80
CA VAL A 42 11.96 -11.81 -21.61
C VAL A 42 10.68 -11.06 -21.97
N LEU A 43 10.69 -10.38 -23.12
CA LEU A 43 9.52 -9.67 -23.66
C LEU A 43 8.37 -10.62 -24.00
N LYS A 44 8.68 -11.84 -24.47
CA LYS A 44 7.67 -12.86 -24.75
C LYS A 44 7.05 -13.36 -23.45
N ASP A 45 7.85 -13.63 -22.44
CA ASP A 45 7.34 -14.09 -21.12
C ASP A 45 6.50 -13.02 -20.45
N ILE A 46 6.89 -11.73 -20.54
CA ILE A 46 6.06 -10.61 -20.10
C ILE A 46 4.71 -10.62 -20.84
N ALA A 47 4.74 -10.69 -22.18
CA ALA A 47 3.52 -10.67 -22.99
C ALA A 47 2.60 -11.86 -22.68
N GLU A 48 3.16 -13.07 -22.47
CA GLU A 48 2.38 -14.25 -22.09
C GLU A 48 1.79 -14.10 -20.67
N THR A 49 2.56 -13.58 -19.72
CA THR A 49 2.09 -13.34 -18.36
C THR A 49 0.95 -12.32 -18.33
N LEU A 50 1.02 -11.27 -19.14
CA LEU A 50 -0.03 -10.25 -19.23
C LEU A 50 -1.32 -10.76 -19.93
N LYS A 51 -1.31 -11.92 -20.57
CA LYS A 51 -2.54 -12.55 -21.10
C LYS A 51 -3.45 -13.12 -20.00
N PHE A 52 -2.93 -13.31 -18.80
CA PHE A 52 -3.74 -13.71 -17.66
C PHE A 52 -4.50 -12.50 -17.11
N ARG A 53 -5.78 -12.39 -17.44
CA ARG A 53 -6.61 -11.25 -17.07
C ARG A 53 -6.57 -10.93 -15.57
N HIS A 54 -6.69 -11.96 -14.71
CA HIS A 54 -6.66 -11.78 -13.26
C HIS A 54 -5.31 -11.23 -12.76
N PHE A 55 -4.20 -11.63 -13.41
CA PHE A 55 -2.88 -11.11 -13.13
C PHE A 55 -2.74 -9.63 -13.55
N THR A 56 -3.14 -9.30 -14.78
CA THR A 56 -3.03 -7.93 -15.30
C THR A 56 -3.86 -6.95 -14.47
N LEU A 57 -5.10 -7.33 -14.10
CA LEU A 57 -5.91 -6.53 -13.20
C LEU A 57 -5.30 -6.46 -11.79
N GLY A 58 -4.62 -7.51 -11.33
CA GLY A 58 -3.87 -7.54 -10.09
C GLY A 58 -2.65 -6.62 -10.10
N ALA A 59 -1.92 -6.57 -11.22
CA ALA A 59 -0.81 -5.64 -11.41
C ALA A 59 -1.27 -4.17 -11.32
N VAL A 60 -2.41 -3.85 -11.93
CA VAL A 60 -3.04 -2.52 -11.76
C VAL A 60 -3.50 -2.32 -10.31
N ALA A 61 -3.99 -3.36 -9.63
CA ALA A 61 -4.43 -3.23 -8.23
C ALA A 61 -3.26 -2.95 -7.28
N ILE A 62 -2.07 -3.53 -7.52
CA ILE A 62 -0.86 -3.20 -6.75
C ILE A 62 -0.40 -1.76 -7.03
N PHE A 63 -0.42 -1.35 -8.29
CA PHE A 63 -0.11 0.02 -8.67
C PHE A 63 -1.01 1.03 -7.94
N THR A 64 -2.32 0.80 -7.91
CA THR A 64 -3.28 1.65 -7.19
C THR A 64 -3.12 1.57 -5.68
N TYR A 65 -2.82 0.39 -5.15
CA TYR A 65 -2.57 0.20 -3.72
C TYR A 65 -1.40 1.05 -3.21
N ILE A 66 -0.30 1.15 -3.95
CA ILE A 66 0.85 1.98 -3.55
C ILE A 66 0.46 3.45 -3.42
N VAL A 67 -0.41 3.94 -4.29
CA VAL A 67 -0.95 5.31 -4.18
C VAL A 67 -1.78 5.48 -2.91
N ILE A 68 -2.63 4.49 -2.59
CA ILE A 68 -3.44 4.50 -1.37
C ILE A 68 -2.54 4.51 -0.13
N GLU A 69 -1.61 3.55 -0.06
CA GLU A 69 -0.72 3.34 1.08
C GLU A 69 0.09 4.58 1.43
N SER A 70 0.66 5.23 0.42
CA SER A 70 1.50 6.41 0.59
C SER A 70 0.70 7.71 0.60
N GLY A 71 -0.38 7.78 -0.16
CA GLY A 71 -1.19 8.99 -0.31
C GLY A 71 -1.93 9.38 0.97
N ILE A 72 -2.46 8.41 1.72
CA ILE A 72 -3.19 8.67 2.96
C ILE A 72 -2.33 9.43 3.97
N PRO A 73 -1.16 8.93 4.42
CA PRO A 73 -0.36 9.63 5.42
C PRO A 73 0.26 10.92 4.88
N ASN A 74 0.63 10.97 3.58
CA ASN A 74 1.21 12.17 2.99
C ASN A 74 0.23 13.34 2.95
N MET A 75 -1.01 13.12 2.49
CA MET A 75 -2.02 14.17 2.47
C MET A 75 -2.50 14.53 3.88
N ALA A 76 -2.58 13.56 4.81
CA ALA A 76 -2.87 13.83 6.21
C ALA A 76 -1.79 14.73 6.86
N MET A 77 -0.52 14.44 6.60
CA MET A 77 0.60 15.26 7.06
C MET A 77 0.49 16.68 6.50
N LEU A 78 0.28 16.82 5.20
CA LEU A 78 0.11 18.11 4.55
C LEU A 78 -1.06 18.90 5.15
N TYR A 79 -2.22 18.26 5.32
CA TYR A 79 -3.41 18.90 5.89
C TYR A 79 -3.16 19.41 7.30
N MET A 80 -2.54 18.62 8.17
CA MET A 80 -2.26 18.98 9.56
C MET A 80 -1.14 20.01 9.72
N THR A 81 -0.27 20.19 8.74
CA THR A 81 0.85 21.14 8.79
C THR A 81 0.59 22.44 8.00
N THR A 82 -0.51 22.52 7.27
CA THR A 82 -0.92 23.72 6.56
C THR A 82 -1.64 24.66 7.52
N GLU A 83 -1.08 25.83 7.78
CA GLU A 83 -1.61 26.82 8.74
C GLU A 83 -2.91 27.47 8.26
N GLN A 84 -3.00 27.75 6.96
CA GLN A 84 -4.16 28.40 6.35
C GLN A 84 -4.61 27.66 5.09
N ILE A 85 -5.91 27.45 4.97
CA ILE A 85 -6.55 26.89 3.78
C ILE A 85 -7.48 27.97 3.21
N ASN A 86 -7.26 28.39 1.96
CA ASN A 86 -8.01 29.45 1.29
C ASN A 86 -8.05 30.77 2.08
N GLY A 87 -6.96 31.12 2.77
CA GLY A 87 -6.86 32.35 3.56
C GLY A 87 -7.55 32.29 4.93
N VAL A 88 -8.10 31.13 5.32
CA VAL A 88 -8.72 30.90 6.64
C VAL A 88 -7.82 29.98 7.46
N ALA A 89 -7.72 30.26 8.77
CA ALA A 89 -6.96 29.41 9.69
C ALA A 89 -7.47 27.97 9.65
N ASN A 90 -6.57 27.03 9.48
CA ASN A 90 -6.92 25.62 9.43
C ASN A 90 -7.22 25.08 10.84
N PRO A 91 -8.45 24.66 11.14
CA PRO A 91 -8.79 24.14 12.47
C PRO A 91 -8.09 22.81 12.81
N ALA A 92 -7.55 22.11 11.81
CA ALA A 92 -6.80 20.87 11.98
C ALA A 92 -5.29 21.08 12.16
N TYR A 93 -4.81 22.33 12.16
CA TYR A 93 -3.39 22.64 12.30
C TYR A 93 -2.87 22.22 13.67
N VAL A 94 -1.84 21.37 13.69
CA VAL A 94 -1.24 20.84 14.94
C VAL A 94 0.28 20.92 14.97
N GLY A 95 0.89 21.37 13.89
CA GLY A 95 2.34 21.39 13.72
C GLY A 95 2.94 20.03 13.40
N SER A 96 4.17 20.04 12.91
CA SER A 96 4.83 18.87 12.29
C SER A 96 5.08 17.70 13.25
N VAL A 97 5.35 17.98 14.54
CA VAL A 97 5.63 16.90 15.52
C VAL A 97 4.38 16.08 15.82
N VAL A 98 3.24 16.73 16.00
CA VAL A 98 1.97 16.06 16.27
C VAL A 98 1.46 15.38 15.03
N ALA A 99 1.53 16.04 13.87
CA ALA A 99 1.18 15.47 12.58
C ALA A 99 2.02 14.21 12.28
N GLY A 100 3.33 14.25 12.53
CA GLY A 100 4.22 13.10 12.42
C GLY A 100 3.82 11.94 13.35
N SER A 101 3.29 12.24 14.53
CA SER A 101 2.79 11.20 15.45
C SER A 101 1.54 10.49 14.90
N VAL A 102 0.64 11.22 14.22
CA VAL A 102 -0.54 10.64 13.55
C VAL A 102 -0.11 9.75 12.37
N CYS A 103 0.83 10.22 11.55
CA CYS A 103 1.39 9.41 10.47
C CYS A 103 2.11 8.17 11.02
N GLY A 104 2.85 8.32 12.13
CA GLY A 104 3.46 7.18 12.83
C GLY A 104 2.43 6.17 13.31
N ALA A 105 1.29 6.62 13.82
CA ALA A 105 0.19 5.76 14.22
C ALA A 105 -0.40 4.99 13.03
N TYR A 106 -0.50 5.59 11.83
CA TYR A 106 -0.90 4.91 10.60
C TYR A 106 0.03 3.71 10.29
N TRP A 107 1.35 3.94 10.31
CA TRP A 107 2.33 2.87 10.06
C TRP A 107 2.34 1.82 11.16
N PHE A 108 2.12 2.22 12.41
CA PHE A 108 1.98 1.28 13.53
C PHE A 108 0.73 0.41 13.38
N CYS A 109 -0.41 1.00 13.04
CA CYS A 109 -1.63 0.27 12.72
C CYS A 109 -1.42 -0.70 11.57
N MET A 110 -0.68 -0.30 10.53
CA MET A 110 -0.33 -1.17 9.42
C MET A 110 0.53 -2.35 9.87
N MET A 111 1.50 -2.15 10.73
CA MET A 111 2.31 -3.23 11.31
C MET A 111 1.44 -4.23 12.08
N LEU A 112 0.56 -3.75 12.96
CA LEU A 112 -0.37 -4.61 13.70
C LEU A 112 -1.30 -5.37 12.76
N GLY A 113 -1.82 -4.70 11.73
CA GLY A 113 -2.68 -5.31 10.73
C GLY A 113 -1.98 -6.39 9.91
N ARG A 114 -0.69 -6.24 9.60
CA ARG A 114 0.13 -7.27 8.92
C ARG A 114 0.32 -8.50 9.80
N LEU A 115 0.59 -8.31 11.09
CA LEU A 115 0.70 -9.42 12.04
C LEU A 115 -0.64 -10.18 12.18
N ALA A 116 -1.73 -9.43 12.39
CA ALA A 116 -3.07 -10.02 12.48
C ALA A 116 -3.48 -10.69 11.15
N GLY A 117 -3.22 -10.04 10.02
CA GLY A 117 -3.52 -10.54 8.68
C GLY A 117 -2.77 -11.82 8.34
N GLY A 118 -1.50 -11.94 8.78
CA GLY A 118 -0.74 -13.19 8.64
C GLY A 118 -1.38 -14.34 9.41
N ALA A 119 -1.81 -14.11 10.65
CA ALA A 119 -2.49 -15.11 11.46
C ALA A 119 -3.89 -15.48 10.92
N LEU A 120 -4.64 -14.48 10.44
CA LEU A 120 -5.98 -14.67 9.88
C LEU A 120 -5.96 -15.27 8.47
N GLY A 121 -4.91 -15.02 7.70
CA GLY A 121 -4.76 -15.50 6.32
C GLY A 121 -4.74 -17.03 6.18
N ALA A 122 -4.41 -17.75 7.27
CA ALA A 122 -4.54 -19.21 7.32
C ALA A 122 -6.00 -19.70 7.38
N LYS A 123 -6.95 -18.82 7.77
CA LYS A 123 -8.36 -19.18 7.97
C LYS A 123 -9.32 -18.46 7.03
N ILE A 124 -8.93 -17.28 6.55
CA ILE A 124 -9.79 -16.39 5.74
C ILE A 124 -9.13 -16.20 4.37
N SER A 125 -9.92 -16.37 3.31
CA SER A 125 -9.40 -16.15 1.95
C SER A 125 -8.98 -14.70 1.72
N SER A 126 -7.90 -14.49 0.95
CA SER A 126 -7.41 -13.16 0.58
C SER A 126 -8.50 -12.28 -0.04
N ARG A 127 -9.40 -12.88 -0.81
CA ARG A 127 -10.54 -12.18 -1.44
C ARG A 127 -11.46 -11.54 -0.40
N VAL A 128 -11.89 -12.30 0.60
CA VAL A 128 -12.77 -11.79 1.67
C VAL A 128 -12.04 -10.72 2.48
N MET A 129 -10.81 -10.99 2.86
CA MET A 129 -10.02 -10.10 3.68
C MET A 129 -9.81 -8.73 3.02
N ILE A 130 -9.43 -8.71 1.72
CA ILE A 130 -9.26 -7.45 0.98
C ILE A 130 -10.60 -6.75 0.76
N SER A 131 -11.67 -7.48 0.45
CA SER A 131 -12.98 -6.86 0.25
C SER A 131 -13.47 -6.14 1.50
N VAL A 132 -13.35 -6.78 2.66
CA VAL A 132 -13.71 -6.19 3.96
C VAL A 132 -12.82 -4.97 4.24
N CYS A 133 -11.50 -5.09 4.09
CA CYS A 133 -10.57 -3.99 4.31
C CYS A 133 -10.81 -2.81 3.35
N ALA A 134 -11.15 -3.07 2.09
CA ALA A 134 -11.44 -2.00 1.13
C ALA A 134 -12.72 -1.24 1.49
N VAL A 135 -13.79 -1.94 1.90
CA VAL A 135 -15.05 -1.31 2.35
C VAL A 135 -14.82 -0.48 3.61
N PHE A 136 -14.12 -1.03 4.61
CA PHE A 136 -13.78 -0.29 5.82
C PHE A 136 -12.85 0.90 5.53
N GLY A 137 -11.87 0.75 4.63
CA GLY A 137 -11.00 1.82 4.19
C GLY A 137 -11.79 2.97 3.57
N ILE A 138 -12.75 2.69 2.68
CA ILE A 138 -13.66 3.69 2.10
C ILE A 138 -14.46 4.39 3.21
N ALA A 139 -15.05 3.62 4.14
CA ALA A 139 -15.83 4.19 5.23
C ALA A 139 -14.99 5.11 6.15
N LEU A 140 -13.77 4.70 6.50
CA LEU A 140 -12.85 5.51 7.29
C LEU A 140 -12.41 6.78 6.55
N MET A 141 -12.17 6.70 5.23
CA MET A 141 -11.83 7.86 4.42
C MET A 141 -13.00 8.85 4.33
N LEU A 142 -14.23 8.37 4.14
CA LEU A 142 -15.43 9.21 4.20
C LEU A 142 -15.59 9.84 5.58
N ALA A 143 -15.41 9.07 6.65
CA ALA A 143 -15.43 9.60 8.00
C ALA A 143 -14.38 10.70 8.20
N ALA A 144 -13.16 10.51 7.72
CA ALA A 144 -12.11 11.52 7.81
C ALA A 144 -12.41 12.81 7.03
N MET A 145 -13.17 12.71 5.93
CA MET A 145 -13.54 13.88 5.11
C MET A 145 -14.73 14.65 5.67
N PHE A 146 -15.69 13.95 6.29
CA PHE A 146 -16.98 14.54 6.67
C PHE A 146 -17.18 14.72 8.19
N LEU A 147 -16.36 14.07 9.02
CA LEU A 147 -16.42 14.32 10.46
C LEU A 147 -15.98 15.73 10.80
N PRO A 148 -16.61 16.37 11.81
CA PRO A 148 -16.18 17.68 12.26
C PRO A 148 -14.73 17.62 12.76
N VAL A 149 -14.02 18.73 12.57
CA VAL A 149 -12.62 18.87 13.02
C VAL A 149 -12.62 19.20 14.52
N GLU A 150 -13.01 18.23 15.32
CA GLU A 150 -12.91 18.34 16.77
C GLU A 150 -11.55 17.82 17.26
N MET A 151 -10.95 18.54 18.21
CA MET A 151 -9.68 18.16 18.80
C MET A 151 -9.89 17.15 19.92
N VAL A 152 -9.43 15.94 19.74
CA VAL A 152 -9.43 14.87 20.76
C VAL A 152 -8.10 14.85 21.47
N SER A 153 -8.11 14.72 22.80
CA SER A 153 -6.89 14.58 23.59
C SER A 153 -6.55 13.12 23.79
N VAL A 154 -5.42 12.68 23.23
CA VAL A 154 -4.88 11.33 23.41
C VAL A 154 -3.45 11.45 23.92
N CYS A 155 -3.14 10.80 25.05
CA CYS A 155 -1.81 10.84 25.68
C CYS A 155 -1.27 12.27 25.89
N GLY A 156 -2.15 13.22 26.28
CA GLY A 156 -1.76 14.61 26.54
C GLY A 156 -1.51 15.48 25.31
N LYS A 157 -1.71 14.95 24.10
CA LYS A 157 -1.61 15.69 22.84
C LYS A 157 -3.00 15.81 22.21
N LYS A 158 -3.26 16.96 21.58
CA LYS A 158 -4.51 17.21 20.85
C LYS A 158 -4.35 16.83 19.39
N PHE A 159 -5.27 16.00 18.89
CA PHE A 159 -5.32 15.56 17.49
C PHE A 159 -6.71 15.86 16.90
N PRO A 160 -6.80 16.20 15.63
CA PRO A 160 -8.09 16.25 14.95
C PRO A 160 -8.69 14.83 14.88
N MET A 161 -9.92 14.66 15.35
CA MET A 161 -10.61 13.35 15.37
C MET A 161 -10.69 12.73 13.97
N ALA A 162 -10.93 13.52 12.95
CA ALA A 162 -10.93 13.08 11.55
C ALA A 162 -9.61 12.39 11.15
N MET A 163 -8.48 12.85 11.67
CA MET A 163 -7.16 12.28 11.36
C MET A 163 -6.92 10.94 12.06
N CYS A 164 -7.62 10.66 13.18
CA CYS A 164 -7.60 9.35 13.81
C CYS A 164 -8.21 8.28 12.89
N ALA A 165 -9.28 8.61 12.15
CA ALA A 165 -9.84 7.72 11.15
C ALA A 165 -8.84 7.40 10.03
N MET A 166 -8.04 8.38 9.59
CA MET A 166 -6.96 8.14 8.61
C MET A 166 -5.86 7.23 9.18
N ALA A 167 -5.48 7.38 10.45
CA ALA A 167 -4.51 6.49 11.08
C ALA A 167 -5.01 5.04 11.12
N LEU A 168 -6.31 4.82 11.40
CA LEU A 168 -6.93 3.50 11.37
C LEU A 168 -6.97 2.86 9.97
N CYS A 169 -6.93 3.64 8.89
CA CYS A 169 -6.81 3.11 7.53
C CYS A 169 -5.54 2.24 7.35
N GLY A 170 -4.50 2.44 8.18
CA GLY A 170 -3.33 1.58 8.20
C GLY A 170 -3.66 0.11 8.43
N LEU A 171 -4.66 -0.21 9.28
CA LEU A 171 -5.14 -1.58 9.47
C LEU A 171 -5.73 -2.15 8.16
N CYS A 172 -6.49 -1.33 7.43
CA CYS A 172 -7.15 -1.75 6.19
C CYS A 172 -6.13 -1.97 5.05
N THR A 173 -5.13 -1.11 4.93
CA THR A 173 -4.10 -1.22 3.88
C THR A 173 -3.11 -2.35 4.15
N SER A 174 -2.95 -2.78 5.39
CA SER A 174 -1.93 -3.71 5.86
C SER A 174 -1.87 -5.05 5.13
N VAL A 175 -3.03 -5.64 4.82
CA VAL A 175 -3.16 -6.98 4.21
C VAL A 175 -3.28 -6.95 2.68
N MET A 176 -3.41 -5.75 2.09
CA MET A 176 -3.73 -5.63 0.67
C MET A 176 -2.60 -6.10 -0.22
N TRP A 177 -1.35 -5.73 0.07
CA TRP A 177 -0.19 -6.15 -0.73
C TRP A 177 -0.15 -7.67 -0.93
N GLY A 178 -0.03 -8.40 0.19
CA GLY A 178 0.10 -9.87 0.14
C GLY A 178 -1.13 -10.54 -0.44
N GLY A 179 -2.30 -10.05 -0.11
CA GLY A 179 -3.54 -10.63 -0.61
C GLY A 179 -3.78 -10.37 -2.10
N ILE A 180 -3.44 -9.19 -2.62
CA ILE A 180 -3.50 -8.91 -4.07
C ILE A 180 -2.48 -9.79 -4.81
N PHE A 181 -1.25 -9.91 -4.27
CA PHE A 181 -0.23 -10.77 -4.86
C PHE A 181 -0.67 -12.23 -4.92
N ASN A 182 -1.20 -12.78 -3.82
CA ASN A 182 -1.67 -14.16 -3.77
C ASN A 182 -2.74 -14.45 -4.83
N MET A 183 -3.72 -13.54 -4.96
CA MET A 183 -4.79 -13.69 -5.96
C MET A 183 -4.29 -13.51 -7.39
N ALA A 184 -3.30 -12.64 -7.62
CA ALA A 184 -2.74 -12.40 -8.94
C ALA A 184 -1.82 -13.54 -9.39
N ALA A 185 -1.07 -14.15 -8.45
CA ALA A 185 -0.15 -15.26 -8.75
C ALA A 185 -0.88 -16.60 -8.95
N GLU A 186 -2.15 -16.71 -8.54
CA GLU A 186 -2.93 -17.94 -8.64
C GLU A 186 -3.05 -18.40 -10.10
N GLY A 187 -2.65 -19.66 -10.38
CA GLY A 187 -2.78 -20.26 -11.70
C GLY A 187 -1.76 -19.79 -12.76
N LEU A 188 -0.74 -18.99 -12.40
CA LEU A 188 0.33 -18.58 -13.31
C LEU A 188 1.34 -19.70 -13.64
N GLY A 189 1.44 -20.76 -12.80
CA GLY A 189 2.37 -21.87 -13.00
C GLY A 189 3.80 -21.39 -13.25
N LYS A 190 4.40 -21.77 -14.38
CA LYS A 190 5.77 -21.38 -14.75
C LYS A 190 6.02 -19.88 -14.91
N TYR A 191 4.97 -19.08 -15.01
CA TYR A 191 5.09 -17.62 -15.16
C TYR A 191 5.14 -16.87 -13.82
N VAL A 192 5.07 -17.56 -12.67
CA VAL A 192 5.14 -16.92 -11.33
C VAL A 192 6.39 -16.06 -11.15
N PRO A 193 7.61 -16.48 -11.54
CA PRO A 193 8.79 -15.63 -11.39
C PRO A 193 8.71 -14.34 -12.21
N MET A 194 8.22 -14.42 -13.46
CA MET A 194 8.01 -13.24 -14.31
C MET A 194 6.91 -12.35 -13.74
N GLY A 195 5.80 -12.94 -13.29
CA GLY A 195 4.71 -12.23 -12.63
C GLY A 195 5.18 -11.46 -11.38
N SER A 196 6.02 -12.07 -10.56
CA SER A 196 6.61 -11.43 -9.39
C SER A 196 7.45 -10.20 -9.75
N GLY A 197 8.25 -10.29 -10.82
CA GLY A 197 9.04 -9.17 -11.34
C GLY A 197 8.16 -8.01 -11.82
N ILE A 198 7.10 -8.30 -12.58
CA ILE A 198 6.13 -7.29 -13.03
C ILE A 198 5.43 -6.66 -11.83
N PHE A 199 5.05 -7.45 -10.83
CA PHE A 199 4.40 -6.96 -9.61
C PHE A 199 5.30 -5.98 -8.84
N MET A 200 6.58 -6.29 -8.70
CA MET A 200 7.57 -5.39 -8.09
C MET A 200 7.76 -4.12 -8.90
N ALA A 201 7.72 -4.19 -10.25
CA ALA A 201 7.77 -3.00 -11.09
C ALA A 201 6.56 -2.08 -10.88
N MET A 202 5.38 -2.62 -10.51
CA MET A 202 4.17 -1.82 -10.25
C MET A 202 4.26 -0.93 -9.01
N VAL A 203 5.27 -1.06 -8.17
CA VAL A 203 5.59 -0.12 -7.08
C VAL A 203 5.82 1.31 -7.60
N VAL A 204 6.13 1.44 -8.88
CA VAL A 204 6.15 2.72 -9.61
C VAL A 204 4.84 3.53 -9.49
N GLY A 205 3.75 2.91 -9.01
CA GLY A 205 2.48 3.58 -8.68
C GLY A 205 2.65 4.82 -7.79
N GLY A 206 3.70 4.87 -6.97
CA GLY A 206 4.06 6.07 -6.20
C GLY A 206 4.25 7.34 -7.05
N LEU A 207 4.54 7.21 -8.35
CA LEU A 207 4.60 8.34 -9.28
C LEU A 207 3.24 9.05 -9.48
N LEU A 208 2.12 8.47 -9.05
CA LEU A 208 0.82 9.16 -9.06
C LEU A 208 0.59 10.06 -7.85
N LEU A 209 1.45 10.05 -6.85
CA LEU A 209 1.33 10.97 -5.69
C LEU A 209 1.36 12.45 -6.08
N PRO A 210 2.20 12.92 -7.02
CA PRO A 210 2.13 14.28 -7.55
C PRO A 210 0.78 14.61 -8.19
N VAL A 211 0.09 13.62 -8.79
CA VAL A 211 -1.26 13.82 -9.35
C VAL A 211 -2.25 14.10 -8.22
N GLN A 212 -2.17 13.35 -7.12
CA GLN A 212 -2.98 13.63 -5.92
C GLN A 212 -2.65 14.99 -5.33
N GLY A 213 -1.37 15.39 -5.30
CA GLY A 213 -0.94 16.74 -4.91
C GLY A 213 -1.56 17.82 -5.78
N PHE A 214 -1.52 17.66 -7.10
CA PHE A 214 -2.17 18.58 -8.03
C PHE A 214 -3.69 18.68 -7.80
N VAL A 215 -4.36 17.57 -7.52
CA VAL A 215 -5.79 17.58 -7.15
C VAL A 215 -5.99 18.34 -5.84
N ALA A 216 -5.11 18.14 -4.85
CA ALA A 216 -5.15 18.84 -3.57
C ALA A 216 -4.98 20.36 -3.74
N ASP A 217 -4.08 20.81 -4.62
CA ASP A 217 -3.84 22.23 -4.93
C ASP A 217 -5.05 22.88 -5.61
N LYS A 218 -5.74 22.14 -6.49
CA LYS A 218 -6.88 22.65 -7.26
C LYS A 218 -8.21 22.63 -6.50
N PHE A 219 -8.45 21.56 -5.76
CA PHE A 219 -9.78 21.28 -5.17
C PHE A 219 -9.75 21.24 -3.63
N GLY A 220 -8.57 21.37 -3.03
CA GLY A 220 -8.35 21.28 -1.59
C GLY A 220 -7.88 19.91 -1.13
N ILE A 221 -7.09 19.90 -0.04
CA ILE A 221 -6.37 18.70 0.43
C ILE A 221 -7.35 17.57 0.77
N LEU A 222 -8.42 17.84 1.52
CA LEU A 222 -9.41 16.81 1.87
C LEU A 222 -10.14 16.27 0.63
N ASN A 223 -10.44 17.12 -0.35
CA ASN A 223 -11.10 16.70 -1.57
C ASN A 223 -10.22 15.79 -2.44
N SER A 224 -8.89 15.85 -2.30
CA SER A 224 -8.00 14.92 -3.00
C SER A 224 -8.23 13.45 -2.62
N TYR A 225 -8.83 13.19 -1.45
CA TYR A 225 -9.14 11.83 -0.99
C TYR A 225 -10.27 11.14 -1.78
N TRP A 226 -11.06 11.88 -2.57
CA TRP A 226 -11.96 11.24 -3.53
C TRP A 226 -11.20 10.35 -4.52
N MET A 227 -9.98 10.76 -4.90
CA MET A 227 -9.09 9.90 -5.70
C MET A 227 -8.76 8.62 -4.95
N THR A 228 -8.37 8.71 -3.67
CA THR A 228 -8.06 7.54 -2.83
C THR A 228 -9.26 6.60 -2.67
N ILE A 229 -10.46 7.16 -2.49
CA ILE A 229 -11.72 6.38 -2.43
C ILE A 229 -11.96 5.64 -3.74
N GLY A 230 -11.76 6.29 -4.88
CA GLY A 230 -11.86 5.65 -6.20
C GLY A 230 -10.86 4.50 -6.38
N LEU A 231 -9.63 4.66 -5.86
CA LEU A 231 -8.61 3.61 -5.89
C LEU A 231 -8.99 2.42 -4.97
N PHE A 232 -9.53 2.67 -3.78
CA PHE A 232 -10.10 1.61 -2.93
C PHE A 232 -11.25 0.88 -3.60
N ALA A 233 -12.13 1.60 -4.30
CA ALA A 233 -13.22 0.99 -5.06
C ALA A 233 -12.68 0.09 -6.18
N TYR A 234 -11.59 0.47 -6.84
CA TYR A 234 -10.91 -0.40 -7.81
C TYR A 234 -10.34 -1.67 -7.15
N VAL A 235 -9.68 -1.55 -5.99
CA VAL A 235 -9.16 -2.71 -5.24
C VAL A 235 -10.31 -3.64 -4.83
N LEU A 236 -11.45 -3.08 -4.41
CA LEU A 236 -12.67 -3.85 -4.10
C LEU A 236 -13.21 -4.58 -5.34
N PHE A 237 -13.32 -3.89 -6.48
CA PHE A 237 -13.69 -4.51 -7.75
C PHE A 237 -12.74 -5.65 -8.13
N TYR A 238 -11.43 -5.43 -7.98
CA TYR A 238 -10.43 -6.48 -8.23
C TYR A 238 -10.66 -7.69 -7.33
N ALA A 239 -10.85 -7.48 -6.02
CA ALA A 239 -11.05 -8.58 -5.08
C ALA A 239 -12.32 -9.39 -5.40
N LEU A 240 -13.43 -8.73 -5.74
CA LEU A 240 -14.72 -9.40 -5.95
C LEU A 240 -14.84 -10.06 -7.33
N ILE A 241 -14.33 -9.39 -8.37
CA ILE A 241 -14.59 -9.76 -9.77
C ILE A 241 -13.28 -10.02 -10.53
N GLY A 242 -12.33 -9.09 -10.44
CA GLY A 242 -11.11 -9.08 -11.27
C GLY A 242 -10.16 -10.22 -10.96
N SER A 243 -10.15 -10.72 -9.73
CA SER A 243 -9.27 -11.80 -9.26
C SER A 243 -9.71 -13.20 -9.66
N ARG A 244 -10.84 -13.36 -10.37
CA ARG A 244 -11.30 -14.69 -10.79
C ARG A 244 -10.37 -15.26 -11.86
N VAL A 245 -9.82 -16.44 -11.59
CA VAL A 245 -8.94 -17.15 -12.51
C VAL A 245 -9.79 -17.67 -13.67
N SER A 246 -9.62 -17.09 -14.87
CA SER A 246 -10.32 -17.50 -16.10
C SER A 246 -9.48 -18.43 -16.96
N LYS A 247 -8.16 -18.39 -16.82
CA LYS A 247 -7.20 -19.23 -17.55
C LYS A 247 -6.11 -19.65 -16.57
N ARG A 248 -5.68 -20.92 -16.65
CA ARG A 248 -4.52 -21.42 -15.91
C ARG A 248 -3.41 -21.75 -16.90
N ALA A 249 -2.18 -21.52 -16.52
CA ALA A 249 -1.06 -22.08 -17.26
C ALA A 249 -1.06 -23.59 -17.00
N ASP A 250 -1.02 -24.39 -18.04
CA ASP A 250 -0.84 -25.81 -17.93
C ASP A 250 0.48 -26.05 -17.18
N ALA A 251 0.42 -26.95 -16.20
CA ALA A 251 1.55 -27.28 -15.32
C ALA A 251 2.69 -27.97 -16.07
#